data_43312829e13f08ab1478ca4a3152b4b6
#
_entry.id   43312829e13f08ab1478ca4a3152b4b6
#
_cell.length_a   1.000
_cell.length_b   1.000
_cell.length_c   1.000
_cell.angle_alpha   90.00
_cell.angle_beta   90.00
_cell.angle_gamma   90.00
#
_symmetry.space_group_name_H-M   'P 1'
#
loop_
_entity.id
_entity.type
_entity.pdbx_description
1 polymer ?
#
loop_
_entity_poly.entity_id
_entity_poly.type
_entity_poly.pdbx_seq_one_letter_code
_entity_poly.pdbx_strand_id
1 'polypeptide(L)'
;KFVLSKIKSNYKYFNEDYDYLFNSYYVKAGPRYTRSLRNIISRPGIEEILEYRKTINQRIIELSQSSNSNLDMIEVGCHHEMQHQELMLTDLQHGLSFNPTSPKYDPTKKDIENENIKQEWISFEKAIKNVGTNDEYFSFDCERPSHEVLILPFKISNKLVTNGEWIEFINNKGYNKSEYWLSDGFSTCQQENWQSPLYWKKENSKWFHFTLNGSKEIDLNAPVSNISYFEADAFARWSNKRLPTEFEWEVASNNHIHGNFLENKIYQPYSKKNGA
;
A
#
# COMPACT_ATOMS: atom_id res chain seq x y z
N LYS A 1 -13.18 -8.82 19.16
CA LYS A 1 -12.79 -10.24 19.15
C LYS A 1 -11.46 -10.51 19.83
N PHE A 2 -10.37 -9.83 19.42
CA PHE A 2 -9.03 -10.07 20.00
C PHE A 2 -8.78 -9.36 21.33
N VAL A 3 -9.52 -8.33 21.65
CA VAL A 3 -9.36 -7.51 22.86
C VAL A 3 -10.52 -7.74 23.83
N LEU A 4 -11.70 -7.18 23.54
CA LEU A 4 -12.81 -7.13 24.47
C LEU A 4 -13.29 -8.51 24.95
N SER A 5 -13.46 -9.46 24.04
CA SER A 5 -13.92 -10.83 24.40
C SER A 5 -12.85 -11.67 25.10
N LYS A 6 -11.59 -11.26 25.08
CA LYS A 6 -10.50 -11.93 25.79
C LYS A 6 -10.31 -11.43 27.21
N ILE A 7 -10.64 -10.17 27.46
CA ILE A 7 -10.45 -9.52 28.76
C ILE A 7 -11.69 -9.68 29.65
N LYS A 8 -12.90 -9.65 29.07
CA LYS A 8 -14.16 -9.76 29.81
C LYS A 8 -14.76 -11.15 29.63
N SER A 9 -14.75 -11.98 30.66
CA SER A 9 -15.27 -13.36 30.66
C SER A 9 -16.76 -13.44 30.23
N ASN A 10 -17.55 -12.41 30.53
CA ASN A 10 -18.97 -12.31 30.20
C ASN A 10 -19.23 -11.24 29.13
N TYR A 11 -18.35 -11.14 28.13
CA TYR A 11 -18.51 -10.17 27.07
C TYR A 11 -19.78 -10.45 26.25
N LYS A 12 -20.68 -9.46 26.20
CA LYS A 12 -21.86 -9.52 25.32
C LYS A 12 -21.53 -8.90 23.97
N TYR A 13 -21.63 -9.70 22.93
CA TYR A 13 -21.49 -9.22 21.56
C TYR A 13 -22.58 -8.18 21.24
N PHE A 14 -22.29 -7.28 20.33
CA PHE A 14 -23.30 -6.38 19.76
C PHE A 14 -24.29 -7.18 18.91
N ASN A 15 -23.76 -8.08 18.10
CA ASN A 15 -24.48 -9.06 17.31
C ASN A 15 -23.58 -10.31 17.22
N GLU A 16 -24.11 -11.48 17.53
CA GLU A 16 -23.36 -12.74 17.60
C GLU A 16 -22.88 -13.19 16.21
N ASP A 17 -23.63 -12.88 15.15
CA ASP A 17 -23.27 -13.25 13.78
C ASP A 17 -22.12 -12.43 13.20
N TYR A 18 -21.82 -11.23 13.76
CA TYR A 18 -20.80 -10.36 13.20
C TYR A 18 -19.40 -10.93 13.31
N ASP A 19 -19.15 -11.77 14.29
CA ASP A 19 -17.88 -12.48 14.43
C ASP A 19 -17.58 -13.40 13.26
N TYR A 20 -18.61 -13.96 12.65
CA TYR A 20 -18.49 -14.80 11.47
C TYR A 20 -18.58 -13.98 10.17
N LEU A 21 -19.57 -13.13 10.03
CA LEU A 21 -19.82 -12.34 8.82
C LEU A 21 -18.63 -11.41 8.46
N PHE A 22 -17.98 -10.85 9.47
CA PHE A 22 -16.86 -9.93 9.26
C PHE A 22 -15.47 -10.59 9.37
N ASN A 23 -15.41 -11.92 9.52
CA ASN A 23 -14.17 -12.66 9.51
C ASN A 23 -14.05 -13.49 8.22
N SER A 24 -13.36 -12.96 7.22
CA SER A 24 -13.04 -13.73 6.00
C SER A 24 -11.56 -14.06 5.86
N TYR A 25 -10.73 -13.68 6.83
CA TYR A 25 -9.27 -13.81 6.73
C TYR A 25 -8.62 -14.51 7.92
N TYR A 26 -8.90 -14.07 9.15
CA TYR A 26 -8.16 -14.52 10.34
C TYR A 26 -8.60 -15.89 10.84
N VAL A 27 -7.75 -16.91 10.64
CA VAL A 27 -7.99 -18.29 11.13
C VAL A 27 -8.07 -18.34 12.65
N LYS A 28 -7.15 -17.65 13.34
CA LYS A 28 -7.11 -17.59 14.81
C LYS A 28 -8.31 -16.89 15.44
N ALA A 29 -9.07 -16.15 14.65
CA ALA A 29 -10.28 -15.47 15.12
C ALA A 29 -11.52 -16.38 15.12
N GLY A 30 -11.42 -17.61 14.66
CA GLY A 30 -12.52 -18.58 14.58
C GLY A 30 -13.01 -18.84 13.14
N PRO A 31 -14.22 -19.36 12.97
CA PRO A 31 -14.77 -19.67 11.66
C PRO A 31 -14.72 -18.47 10.72
N ARG A 32 -14.42 -18.74 9.44
CA ARG A 32 -14.30 -17.69 8.40
C ARG A 32 -15.41 -17.82 7.40
N TYR A 33 -16.01 -16.70 7.03
CA TYR A 33 -16.88 -16.66 5.86
C TYR A 33 -16.07 -16.82 4.57
N THR A 34 -16.60 -17.54 3.61
CA THR A 34 -15.92 -17.80 2.32
C THR A 34 -15.67 -16.49 1.57
N ARG A 35 -14.40 -16.17 1.35
CA ARG A 35 -13.99 -14.85 0.81
C ARG A 35 -14.57 -14.57 -0.59
N SER A 36 -14.64 -15.58 -1.46
CA SER A 36 -15.20 -15.46 -2.81
C SER A 36 -16.71 -15.21 -2.84
N LEU A 37 -17.42 -15.46 -1.73
CA LEU A 37 -18.87 -15.26 -1.62
C LEU A 37 -19.25 -13.99 -0.85
N ARG A 38 -18.30 -13.13 -0.48
CA ARG A 38 -18.57 -11.92 0.32
C ARG A 38 -19.52 -10.92 -0.35
N ASN A 39 -19.58 -10.93 -1.67
CA ASN A 39 -20.41 -10.01 -2.45
C ASN A 39 -21.89 -10.41 -2.50
N ILE A 40 -22.23 -11.64 -2.10
CA ILE A 40 -23.61 -12.16 -2.19
C ILE A 40 -24.29 -12.33 -0.82
N ILE A 41 -23.63 -11.97 0.28
CA ILE A 41 -24.24 -12.04 1.61
C ILE A 41 -25.09 -10.81 1.91
N SER A 42 -26.17 -11.01 2.66
CA SER A 42 -26.89 -9.93 3.29
C SER A 42 -26.00 -9.23 4.32
N ARG A 43 -25.95 -7.93 4.27
CA ARG A 43 -25.17 -7.09 5.18
C ARG A 43 -26.11 -6.19 5.99
N PRO A 44 -25.76 -5.84 7.23
CA PRO A 44 -26.49 -4.82 7.97
C PRO A 44 -26.46 -3.47 7.22
N GLY A 45 -27.47 -2.66 7.49
CA GLY A 45 -27.53 -1.30 6.95
C GLY A 45 -26.44 -0.40 7.53
N ILE A 46 -26.19 0.74 6.87
CA ILE A 46 -25.12 1.67 7.29
C ILE A 46 -25.34 2.20 8.71
N GLU A 47 -26.57 2.48 9.11
CA GLU A 47 -26.89 2.98 10.45
C GLU A 47 -26.54 1.96 11.53
N GLU A 48 -26.86 0.68 11.30
CA GLU A 48 -26.50 -0.40 12.23
C GLU A 48 -25.00 -0.58 12.35
N ILE A 49 -24.27 -0.48 11.25
CA ILE A 49 -22.80 -0.54 11.25
C ILE A 49 -22.20 0.65 12.01
N LEU A 50 -22.74 1.85 11.85
CA LEU A 50 -22.29 3.04 12.59
C LEU A 50 -22.56 2.90 14.09
N GLU A 51 -23.70 2.35 14.48
CA GLU A 51 -24.01 2.06 15.88
C GLU A 51 -23.10 0.97 16.46
N TYR A 52 -22.87 -0.09 15.71
CA TYR A 52 -21.88 -1.13 16.06
C TYR A 52 -20.50 -0.51 16.32
N ARG A 53 -19.99 0.30 15.39
CA ARG A 53 -18.71 0.98 15.54
C ARG A 53 -18.68 1.89 16.77
N LYS A 54 -19.71 2.72 16.97
CA LYS A 54 -19.84 3.59 18.14
C LYS A 54 -19.80 2.80 19.45
N THR A 55 -20.54 1.70 19.51
CA THR A 55 -20.59 0.83 20.70
C THR A 55 -19.23 0.19 20.98
N ILE A 56 -18.53 -0.31 19.96
CA ILE A 56 -17.21 -0.91 20.14
C ILE A 56 -16.19 0.15 20.56
N ASN A 57 -16.18 1.32 19.94
CA ASN A 57 -15.29 2.42 20.31
C ASN A 57 -15.47 2.82 21.77
N GLN A 58 -16.71 2.98 22.23
CA GLN A 58 -16.99 3.30 23.62
C GLN A 58 -16.45 2.24 24.58
N ARG A 59 -16.66 0.96 24.27
CA ARG A 59 -16.16 -0.16 25.09
C ARG A 59 -14.63 -0.23 25.14
N ILE A 60 -13.96 0.12 24.05
CA ILE A 60 -12.49 0.19 23.98
C ILE A 60 -11.98 1.37 24.82
N ILE A 61 -12.61 2.54 24.74
CA ILE A 61 -12.27 3.73 25.55
C ILE A 61 -12.42 3.40 27.05
N GLU A 62 -13.54 2.81 27.45
CA GLU A 62 -13.75 2.39 28.83
C GLU A 62 -12.68 1.38 29.31
N LEU A 63 -12.31 0.45 28.44
CA LEU A 63 -11.27 -0.52 28.74
C LEU A 63 -9.91 0.15 28.90
N SER A 64 -9.54 1.06 28.01
CA SER A 64 -8.23 1.76 28.04
C SER A 64 -8.03 2.61 29.31
N GLN A 65 -9.12 3.02 29.93
CA GLN A 65 -9.12 3.77 31.20
C GLN A 65 -9.05 2.86 32.45
N SER A 66 -9.17 1.55 32.27
CA SER A 66 -9.10 0.60 33.39
C SER A 66 -7.66 0.20 33.72
N SER A 67 -7.37 -0.09 34.98
CA SER A 67 -6.04 -0.49 35.45
C SER A 67 -5.54 -1.84 34.89
N ASN A 68 -6.42 -2.64 34.32
CA ASN A 68 -6.12 -3.94 33.72
C ASN A 68 -6.20 -3.92 32.19
N SER A 69 -5.93 -2.77 31.55
CA SER A 69 -5.99 -2.63 30.11
C SER A 69 -4.79 -3.29 29.43
N ASN A 70 -5.04 -4.10 28.41
CA ASN A 70 -4.02 -4.57 27.47
C ASN A 70 -3.85 -3.50 26.40
N LEU A 71 -3.07 -2.44 26.69
CA LEU A 71 -2.87 -1.30 25.82
C LEU A 71 -2.16 -1.70 24.53
N ASP A 72 -1.23 -2.63 24.57
CA ASP A 72 -0.48 -3.09 23.39
C ASP A 72 -1.40 -3.63 22.30
N MET A 73 -2.41 -4.43 22.69
CA MET A 73 -3.37 -4.96 21.73
C MET A 73 -4.34 -3.88 21.20
N ILE A 74 -4.58 -2.82 21.94
CA ILE A 74 -5.36 -1.67 21.47
C ILE A 74 -4.52 -0.88 20.47
N GLU A 75 -3.23 -0.66 20.73
CA GLU A 75 -2.30 0.02 19.85
C GLU A 75 -2.14 -0.74 18.52
N VAL A 76 -1.93 -2.07 18.56
CA VAL A 76 -1.97 -2.92 17.36
C VAL A 76 -3.27 -2.72 16.58
N GLY A 77 -4.43 -2.65 17.28
CA GLY A 77 -5.73 -2.39 16.66
C GLY A 77 -5.81 -1.04 15.95
N CYS A 78 -5.22 0.00 16.51
CA CYS A 78 -5.16 1.34 15.89
C CYS A 78 -4.29 1.33 14.61
N HIS A 79 -3.11 0.71 14.66
CA HIS A 79 -2.25 0.56 13.48
C HIS A 79 -2.90 -0.30 12.40
N HIS A 80 -3.59 -1.37 12.78
CA HIS A 80 -4.34 -2.20 11.86
C HIS A 80 -5.51 -1.44 11.20
N GLU A 81 -6.20 -0.56 11.93
CA GLU A 81 -7.23 0.32 11.36
C GLU A 81 -6.63 1.29 10.31
N MET A 82 -5.44 1.84 10.56
CA MET A 82 -4.74 2.69 9.59
C MET A 82 -4.38 1.92 8.30
N GLN A 83 -3.94 0.66 8.42
CA GLN A 83 -3.73 -0.20 7.25
C GLN A 83 -5.02 -0.40 6.44
N HIS A 84 -6.16 -0.61 7.13
CA HIS A 84 -7.45 -0.73 6.45
C HIS A 84 -7.90 0.56 5.77
N GLN A 85 -7.56 1.73 6.28
CA GLN A 85 -7.84 3.01 5.61
C GLN A 85 -7.11 3.10 4.26
N GLU A 86 -5.85 2.67 4.19
CA GLU A 86 -5.08 2.59 2.94
C GLU A 86 -5.72 1.59 1.96
N LEU A 87 -6.02 0.38 2.43
CA LEU A 87 -6.66 -0.65 1.59
C LEU A 87 -8.02 -0.20 1.05
N MET A 88 -8.82 0.51 1.84
CA MET A 88 -10.11 1.04 1.37
C MET A 88 -9.94 2.04 0.23
N LEU A 89 -8.93 2.91 0.27
CA LEU A 89 -8.65 3.84 -0.83
C LEU A 89 -8.19 3.11 -2.09
N THR A 90 -7.39 2.07 -1.93
CA THR A 90 -6.94 1.21 -3.05
C THR A 90 -8.13 0.48 -3.69
N ASP A 91 -8.99 -0.14 -2.88
CA ASP A 91 -10.18 -0.84 -3.35
C ASP A 91 -11.19 0.12 -4.00
N LEU A 92 -11.32 1.34 -3.45
CA LEU A 92 -12.18 2.37 -4.00
C LEU A 92 -11.67 2.86 -5.36
N GLN A 93 -10.36 3.07 -5.51
CA GLN A 93 -9.77 3.41 -6.81
C GLN A 93 -10.08 2.32 -7.83
N HIS A 94 -9.93 1.05 -7.45
CA HIS A 94 -10.26 -0.07 -8.32
C HIS A 94 -11.75 -0.07 -8.72
N GLY A 95 -12.64 0.03 -7.75
CA GLY A 95 -14.09 0.07 -8.01
C GLY A 95 -14.51 1.24 -8.91
N LEU A 96 -13.97 2.43 -8.65
CA LEU A 96 -14.28 3.62 -9.43
C LEU A 96 -13.69 3.59 -10.85
N SER A 97 -12.60 2.86 -11.07
CA SER A 97 -11.97 2.74 -12.40
C SER A 97 -12.87 2.06 -13.44
N PHE A 98 -13.83 1.23 -13.00
CA PHE A 98 -14.83 0.62 -13.88
C PHE A 98 -16.03 1.52 -14.19
N ASN A 99 -16.12 2.67 -13.50
CA ASN A 99 -17.24 3.57 -13.74
C ASN A 99 -16.98 4.40 -15.03
N PRO A 100 -17.88 4.34 -16.02
CA PRO A 100 -17.69 5.02 -17.30
C PRO A 100 -17.61 6.56 -17.18
N THR A 101 -18.09 7.13 -16.07
CA THR A 101 -18.00 8.59 -15.82
C THR A 101 -16.68 9.01 -15.19
N SER A 102 -15.79 8.05 -14.86
CA SER A 102 -14.49 8.31 -14.24
C SER A 102 -14.55 9.29 -13.04
N PRO A 103 -15.39 9.00 -12.02
CA PRO A 103 -15.64 9.95 -10.94
C PRO A 103 -14.41 10.17 -10.07
N LYS A 104 -14.30 11.36 -9.50
CA LYS A 104 -13.28 11.71 -8.50
C LYS A 104 -13.76 11.28 -7.11
N TYR A 105 -12.84 10.75 -6.29
CA TYR A 105 -13.10 10.47 -4.87
C TYR A 105 -13.36 11.76 -4.09
N ASP A 106 -12.50 12.76 -4.28
CA ASP A 106 -12.66 14.09 -3.69
C ASP A 106 -12.60 15.17 -4.80
N PRO A 107 -13.75 15.67 -5.25
CA PRO A 107 -13.79 16.66 -6.33
C PRO A 107 -13.21 18.03 -5.93
N THR A 108 -12.98 18.27 -4.64
CA THR A 108 -12.40 19.54 -4.15
C THR A 108 -10.88 19.57 -4.28
N LYS A 109 -10.23 18.43 -4.49
CA LYS A 109 -8.78 18.31 -4.60
C LYS A 109 -8.30 18.76 -5.97
N LYS A 110 -7.23 19.56 -5.94
CA LYS A 110 -6.49 19.96 -7.15
C LYS A 110 -5.42 18.91 -7.47
N ASP A 111 -5.09 18.81 -8.74
CA ASP A 111 -3.93 18.04 -9.17
C ASP A 111 -2.64 18.68 -8.67
N ILE A 112 -1.65 17.86 -8.41
CA ILE A 112 -0.33 18.28 -7.95
C ILE A 112 0.57 18.35 -9.17
N GLU A 113 1.31 19.44 -9.28
CA GLU A 113 2.39 19.56 -10.25
C GLU A 113 3.62 18.79 -9.75
N ASN A 114 4.15 17.91 -10.59
CA ASN A 114 5.35 17.15 -10.31
C ASN A 114 6.57 17.86 -10.90
N GLU A 115 7.63 17.93 -10.11
CA GLU A 115 8.88 18.51 -10.55
C GLU A 115 9.71 17.48 -11.32
N ASN A 116 10.40 17.93 -12.36
CA ASN A 116 11.41 17.11 -13.03
C ASN A 116 12.68 17.08 -12.17
N ILE A 117 12.85 16.01 -11.41
CA ILE A 117 14.01 15.82 -10.56
C ILE A 117 15.12 15.15 -11.37
N LYS A 118 16.29 15.80 -11.41
CA LYS A 118 17.49 15.20 -12.00
C LYS A 118 17.88 13.95 -11.22
N GLN A 119 18.03 12.84 -11.92
CA GLN A 119 18.48 11.60 -11.32
C GLN A 119 19.95 11.71 -10.86
N GLU A 120 20.16 11.36 -9.60
CA GLU A 120 21.48 11.22 -8.98
C GLU A 120 21.55 9.87 -8.26
N TRP A 121 22.75 9.33 -8.12
CA TRP A 121 22.99 8.05 -7.46
C TRP A 121 23.72 8.28 -6.15
N ILE A 122 23.07 7.92 -5.04
CA ILE A 122 23.64 7.98 -3.70
C ILE A 122 24.38 6.66 -3.47
N SER A 123 25.67 6.77 -3.14
CA SER A 123 26.55 5.60 -2.94
C SER A 123 26.61 5.22 -1.47
N PHE A 124 26.56 3.93 -1.22
CA PHE A 124 26.75 3.33 0.11
C PHE A 124 27.93 2.36 0.05
N GLU A 125 28.84 2.50 1.02
CA GLU A 125 30.01 1.64 1.12
C GLU A 125 29.69 0.35 1.88
N LYS A 126 30.55 -0.66 1.70
CA LYS A 126 30.47 -1.92 2.47
C LYS A 126 30.53 -1.63 3.96
N ALA A 127 29.53 -2.11 4.70
CA ALA A 127 29.48 -1.96 6.15
C ALA A 127 28.64 -3.07 6.80
N ILE A 128 28.88 -3.35 8.09
CA ILE A 128 27.89 -4.05 8.92
C ILE A 128 26.96 -2.96 9.49
N LYS A 129 25.67 -3.16 9.30
CA LYS A 129 24.62 -2.25 9.76
C LYS A 129 23.60 -3.00 10.60
N ASN A 130 23.05 -2.32 11.62
CA ASN A 130 21.87 -2.80 12.31
C ASN A 130 20.62 -2.47 11.47
N VAL A 131 19.77 -3.44 11.29
CA VAL A 131 18.45 -3.32 10.65
C VAL A 131 17.38 -3.86 11.59
N GLY A 132 16.13 -3.41 11.41
CA GLY A 132 15.06 -3.66 12.36
C GLY A 132 15.17 -2.83 13.63
N THR A 133 14.28 -3.05 14.58
CA THR A 133 14.22 -2.28 15.82
C THR A 133 14.12 -3.14 17.08
N ASN A 134 14.65 -2.62 18.19
CA ASN A 134 14.42 -3.09 19.55
C ASN A 134 13.75 -2.00 20.40
N ASP A 135 13.31 -0.91 19.80
CA ASP A 135 12.72 0.22 20.52
C ASP A 135 11.50 -0.21 21.34
N GLU A 136 11.25 0.50 22.42
CA GLU A 136 10.08 0.29 23.29
C GLU A 136 8.77 0.76 22.62
N TYR A 137 8.87 1.57 21.57
CA TYR A 137 7.71 2.03 20.80
C TYR A 137 7.11 0.93 19.95
N PHE A 138 5.89 1.16 19.47
CA PHE A 138 5.20 0.22 18.60
C PHE A 138 6.03 -0.12 17.35
N SER A 139 6.10 -1.41 17.05
CA SER A 139 6.57 -1.96 15.78
C SER A 139 5.86 -3.29 15.54
N PHE A 140 5.69 -3.66 14.28
CA PHE A 140 5.18 -4.98 13.93
C PHE A 140 6.22 -6.06 14.21
N ASP A 141 5.78 -7.31 14.36
CA ASP A 141 6.66 -8.46 14.64
C ASP A 141 7.70 -8.68 13.54
N CYS A 142 7.37 -8.38 12.28
CA CYS A 142 8.30 -8.47 11.14
C CYS A 142 9.42 -7.41 11.16
N GLU A 143 9.31 -6.36 11.97
CA GLU A 143 10.33 -5.31 12.14
C GLU A 143 11.32 -5.63 13.28
N ARG A 144 11.12 -6.75 13.99
CA ARG A 144 11.91 -7.17 15.16
C ARG A 144 12.55 -8.56 14.97
N PRO A 145 13.63 -8.84 15.70
CA PRO A 145 14.47 -7.89 16.47
C PRO A 145 15.45 -7.12 15.59
N SER A 146 16.06 -6.07 16.14
CA SER A 146 17.23 -5.48 15.49
C SER A 146 18.36 -6.49 15.40
N HIS A 147 19.01 -6.59 14.26
CA HIS A 147 20.10 -7.54 14.01
C HIS A 147 21.13 -6.96 13.03
N GLU A 148 22.34 -7.51 13.07
CA GLU A 148 23.43 -7.08 12.18
C GLU A 148 23.31 -7.74 10.81
N VAL A 149 23.48 -6.93 9.76
CA VAL A 149 23.52 -7.38 8.35
C VAL A 149 24.73 -6.80 7.65
N LEU A 150 25.40 -7.63 6.85
CA LEU A 150 26.45 -7.17 5.96
C LEU A 150 25.83 -6.52 4.72
N ILE A 151 26.00 -5.22 4.60
CA ILE A 151 25.63 -4.46 3.40
C ILE A 151 26.82 -4.44 2.45
N LEU A 152 26.64 -4.89 1.23
CA LEU A 152 27.64 -4.75 0.16
C LEU A 152 27.53 -3.36 -0.47
N PRO A 153 28.56 -2.87 -1.18
CA PRO A 153 28.48 -1.57 -1.82
C PRO A 153 27.34 -1.51 -2.83
N PHE A 154 26.51 -0.48 -2.74
CA PHE A 154 25.40 -0.27 -3.67
C PHE A 154 25.18 1.22 -3.95
N LYS A 155 24.36 1.49 -4.96
CA LYS A 155 23.87 2.83 -5.26
C LYS A 155 22.36 2.82 -5.36
N ILE A 156 21.71 3.81 -4.76
CA ILE A 156 20.26 4.00 -4.86
C ILE A 156 19.97 5.33 -5.55
N SER A 157 18.90 5.39 -6.34
CA SER A 157 18.44 6.62 -6.97
C SER A 157 17.83 7.57 -5.93
N ASN A 158 18.10 8.87 -6.06
CA ASN A 158 17.49 9.92 -5.27
C ASN A 158 16.02 10.21 -5.65
N LYS A 159 15.49 9.55 -6.66
CA LYS A 159 14.11 9.73 -7.14
C LYS A 159 13.46 8.40 -7.47
N LEU A 160 12.14 8.37 -7.44
CA LEU A 160 11.33 7.27 -7.94
C LEU A 160 11.36 7.23 -9.47
N VAL A 161 11.10 6.06 -10.05
CA VAL A 161 10.91 5.89 -11.50
C VAL A 161 9.67 6.66 -11.93
N THR A 162 9.82 7.47 -12.98
CA THR A 162 8.74 8.34 -13.48
C THR A 162 7.89 7.66 -14.54
N ASN A 163 6.69 8.18 -14.77
CA ASN A 163 5.82 7.75 -15.85
C ASN A 163 6.49 7.91 -17.24
N GLY A 164 7.30 8.95 -17.43
CA GLY A 164 8.05 9.17 -18.67
C GLY A 164 9.05 8.04 -18.93
N GLU A 165 9.84 7.67 -17.92
CA GLU A 165 10.78 6.53 -18.00
C GLU A 165 10.03 5.21 -18.25
N TRP A 166 8.84 5.06 -17.69
CA TRP A 166 8.01 3.88 -17.90
C TRP A 166 7.47 3.80 -19.34
N ILE A 167 7.07 4.93 -19.92
CA ILE A 167 6.66 4.99 -21.33
C ILE A 167 7.81 4.61 -22.25
N GLU A 168 9.06 4.95 -21.92
CA GLU A 168 10.23 4.49 -22.67
C GLU A 168 10.37 2.96 -22.62
N PHE A 169 10.17 2.34 -21.46
CA PHE A 169 10.14 0.89 -21.31
C PHE A 169 9.05 0.24 -22.19
N ILE A 170 7.83 0.80 -22.20
CA ILE A 170 6.74 0.33 -23.06
C ILE A 170 7.14 0.45 -24.55
N ASN A 171 7.65 1.62 -24.96
CA ASN A 171 8.03 1.88 -26.36
C ASN A 171 9.17 0.97 -26.82
N ASN A 172 10.06 0.54 -25.92
CA ASN A 172 11.12 -0.44 -26.16
C ASN A 172 10.62 -1.89 -26.09
N LYS A 173 9.30 -2.10 -26.11
CA LYS A 173 8.64 -3.41 -26.06
C LYS A 173 8.96 -4.20 -24.77
N GLY A 174 9.10 -3.52 -23.66
CA GLY A 174 9.44 -4.13 -22.36
C GLY A 174 8.46 -5.22 -21.93
N TYR A 175 7.17 -5.07 -22.20
CA TYR A 175 6.13 -6.06 -21.93
C TYR A 175 6.16 -7.30 -22.87
N ASN A 176 6.94 -7.26 -23.94
CA ASN A 176 7.00 -8.33 -24.94
C ASN A 176 8.31 -9.13 -24.92
N LYS A 177 9.30 -8.69 -24.13
CA LYS A 177 10.62 -9.29 -24.07
C LYS A 177 10.83 -10.09 -22.80
N SER A 178 10.73 -11.41 -22.89
CA SER A 178 10.87 -12.34 -21.75
C SER A 178 12.20 -12.21 -21.02
N GLU A 179 13.25 -11.71 -21.69
CA GLU A 179 14.59 -11.57 -21.12
C GLU A 179 14.66 -10.64 -19.91
N TYR A 180 13.69 -9.73 -19.74
CA TYR A 180 13.63 -8.82 -18.59
C TYR A 180 12.83 -9.38 -17.43
N TRP A 181 11.99 -10.38 -17.65
CA TRP A 181 10.99 -10.82 -16.70
C TRP A 181 11.39 -12.06 -15.93
N LEU A 182 10.91 -12.16 -14.71
CA LEU A 182 10.82 -13.44 -14.01
C LEU A 182 9.73 -14.30 -14.67
N SER A 183 9.94 -15.63 -14.69
CA SER A 183 9.09 -16.60 -15.40
C SER A 183 7.60 -16.44 -15.12
N ASP A 184 7.21 -16.41 -13.85
CA ASP A 184 5.80 -16.32 -13.44
C ASP A 184 5.20 -14.97 -13.83
N GLY A 185 5.98 -13.90 -13.70
CA GLY A 185 5.57 -12.56 -14.14
C GLY A 185 5.33 -12.47 -15.62
N PHE A 186 6.21 -13.04 -16.44
CA PHE A 186 6.04 -13.05 -17.89
C PHE A 186 4.84 -13.89 -18.32
N SER A 187 4.67 -15.06 -17.73
CA SER A 187 3.50 -15.91 -17.98
C SER A 187 2.20 -15.18 -17.71
N THR A 188 2.09 -14.53 -16.53
CA THR A 188 0.92 -13.73 -16.17
C THR A 188 0.72 -12.56 -17.12
N CYS A 189 1.80 -11.83 -17.44
CA CYS A 189 1.77 -10.71 -18.39
C CYS A 189 1.19 -11.13 -19.75
N GLN A 190 1.57 -12.31 -20.26
CA GLN A 190 1.05 -12.82 -21.53
C GLN A 190 -0.40 -13.31 -21.44
N GLN A 191 -0.75 -14.02 -20.35
CA GLN A 191 -2.11 -14.54 -20.13
C GLN A 191 -3.13 -13.42 -19.98
N GLU A 192 -2.77 -12.36 -19.23
CA GLU A 192 -3.62 -11.21 -18.94
C GLU A 192 -3.45 -10.07 -19.98
N ASN A 193 -2.62 -10.27 -21.01
CA ASN A 193 -2.34 -9.28 -22.06
C ASN A 193 -1.89 -7.92 -21.53
N TRP A 194 -1.02 -7.90 -20.52
CA TRP A 194 -0.49 -6.66 -19.98
C TRP A 194 0.38 -5.93 -21.00
N GLN A 195 0.16 -4.63 -21.16
CA GLN A 195 0.90 -3.77 -22.08
C GLN A 195 1.32 -2.44 -21.43
N SER A 196 0.83 -2.18 -20.22
CA SER A 196 1.08 -0.96 -19.46
C SER A 196 0.71 -1.20 -17.99
N PRO A 197 1.06 -0.30 -17.07
CA PRO A 197 0.58 -0.33 -15.70
C PRO A 197 -0.95 -0.40 -15.61
N LEU A 198 -1.46 -0.96 -14.51
CA LEU A 198 -2.90 -1.03 -14.27
C LEU A 198 -3.52 0.37 -14.31
N TYR A 199 -4.73 0.48 -14.87
CA TYR A 199 -5.50 1.71 -15.10
C TYR A 199 -4.93 2.66 -16.17
N TRP A 200 -3.85 2.32 -16.86
CA TRP A 200 -3.39 3.09 -18.00
C TRP A 200 -4.15 2.72 -19.26
N LYS A 201 -4.43 3.70 -20.09
CA LYS A 201 -5.01 3.53 -21.43
C LYS A 201 -4.40 4.52 -22.40
N LYS A 202 -4.31 4.11 -23.67
CA LYS A 202 -3.80 4.96 -24.74
C LYS A 202 -4.95 5.42 -25.62
N GLU A 203 -5.13 6.75 -25.73
CA GLU A 203 -6.15 7.38 -26.57
C GLU A 203 -5.49 8.45 -27.43
N ASN A 204 -5.75 8.45 -28.74
CA ASN A 204 -5.21 9.46 -29.68
C ASN A 204 -3.71 9.71 -29.50
N SER A 205 -2.91 8.63 -29.36
CA SER A 205 -1.46 8.67 -29.13
C SER A 205 -1.01 9.23 -27.78
N LYS A 206 -1.89 9.62 -26.90
CA LYS A 206 -1.61 10.05 -25.53
C LYS A 206 -1.93 8.96 -24.53
N TRP A 207 -1.19 8.95 -23.41
CA TRP A 207 -1.46 8.08 -22.29
C TRP A 207 -2.32 8.78 -21.26
N PHE A 208 -3.32 8.07 -20.77
CA PHE A 208 -4.20 8.46 -19.67
C PHE A 208 -4.13 7.41 -18.57
N HIS A 209 -4.38 7.81 -17.34
CA HIS A 209 -4.54 6.89 -16.23
C HIS A 209 -5.73 7.27 -15.35
N PHE A 210 -6.32 6.27 -14.71
CA PHE A 210 -7.33 6.51 -13.69
C PHE A 210 -6.67 6.57 -12.31
N THR A 211 -7.03 7.59 -11.53
CA THR A 211 -6.60 7.80 -10.14
C THR A 211 -7.81 8.14 -9.26
N LEU A 212 -7.62 8.28 -7.94
CA LEU A 212 -8.67 8.83 -7.08
C LEU A 212 -9.09 10.27 -7.45
N ASN A 213 -8.32 10.95 -8.29
CA ASN A 213 -8.70 12.25 -8.89
C ASN A 213 -9.36 12.12 -10.28
N GLY A 214 -9.85 10.93 -10.62
CA GLY A 214 -10.49 10.64 -11.92
C GLY A 214 -9.48 10.25 -13.00
N SER A 215 -9.96 10.19 -14.24
CA SER A 215 -9.13 9.93 -15.43
C SER A 215 -8.45 11.22 -15.89
N LYS A 216 -7.15 11.15 -16.16
CA LYS A 216 -6.36 12.31 -16.63
C LYS A 216 -5.21 11.89 -17.53
N GLU A 217 -4.73 12.81 -18.37
CA GLU A 217 -3.49 12.62 -19.12
C GLU A 217 -2.32 12.41 -18.15
N ILE A 218 -1.43 11.51 -18.49
CA ILE A 218 -0.31 11.13 -17.61
C ILE A 218 0.70 12.28 -17.54
N ASP A 219 1.02 12.72 -16.33
CA ASP A 219 2.16 13.57 -16.04
C ASP A 219 3.44 12.75 -16.11
N LEU A 220 4.33 13.09 -17.04
CA LEU A 220 5.58 12.37 -17.30
C LEU A 220 6.56 12.42 -16.11
N ASN A 221 6.48 13.45 -15.28
CA ASN A 221 7.35 13.64 -14.13
C ASN A 221 6.82 12.97 -12.85
N ALA A 222 5.54 12.59 -12.83
CA ALA A 222 4.98 11.87 -11.69
C ALA A 222 5.61 10.48 -11.57
N PRO A 223 5.80 9.96 -10.35
CA PRO A 223 6.21 8.58 -10.15
C PRO A 223 5.19 7.60 -10.71
N VAL A 224 5.68 6.53 -11.35
CA VAL A 224 4.82 5.43 -11.81
C VAL A 224 4.19 4.72 -10.61
N SER A 225 2.94 4.32 -10.75
CA SER A 225 2.19 3.57 -9.73
C SER A 225 1.31 2.50 -10.36
N ASN A 226 0.70 1.67 -9.52
CA ASN A 226 -0.18 0.58 -9.93
C ASN A 226 0.53 -0.45 -10.84
N ILE A 227 1.77 -0.76 -10.50
CA ILE A 227 2.60 -1.80 -11.10
C ILE A 227 2.78 -2.97 -10.13
N SER A 228 2.93 -4.17 -10.66
CA SER A 228 3.29 -5.35 -9.88
C SER A 228 4.80 -5.38 -9.57
N TYR A 229 5.18 -6.23 -8.62
CA TYR A 229 6.59 -6.54 -8.38
C TYR A 229 7.32 -7.02 -9.64
N PHE A 230 6.66 -7.87 -10.43
CA PHE A 230 7.24 -8.40 -11.66
C PHE A 230 7.50 -7.34 -12.72
N GLU A 231 6.61 -6.36 -12.83
CA GLU A 231 6.80 -5.21 -13.72
C GLU A 231 7.96 -4.33 -13.23
N ALA A 232 8.04 -4.06 -11.94
CA ALA A 232 9.12 -3.28 -11.34
C ALA A 232 10.48 -3.94 -11.54
N ASP A 233 10.59 -5.27 -11.35
CA ASP A 233 11.83 -6.03 -11.60
C ASP A 233 12.19 -6.04 -13.09
N ALA A 234 11.20 -6.23 -13.99
CA ALA A 234 11.42 -6.19 -15.42
C ALA A 234 11.92 -4.82 -15.90
N PHE A 235 11.36 -3.74 -15.41
CA PHE A 235 11.84 -2.38 -15.67
C PHE A 235 13.27 -2.18 -15.17
N ALA A 236 13.57 -2.64 -13.95
CA ALA A 236 14.91 -2.53 -13.39
C ALA A 236 15.94 -3.26 -14.25
N ARG A 237 15.65 -4.49 -14.69
CA ARG A 237 16.53 -5.25 -15.60
C ARG A 237 16.68 -4.60 -16.97
N TRP A 238 15.59 -4.11 -17.57
CA TRP A 238 15.64 -3.37 -18.82
C TRP A 238 16.57 -2.15 -18.73
N SER A 239 16.52 -1.44 -17.61
CA SER A 239 17.38 -0.28 -17.35
C SER A 239 18.79 -0.64 -16.87
N ASN A 240 19.18 -1.93 -16.93
CA ASN A 240 20.45 -2.47 -16.44
C ASN A 240 20.70 -2.16 -14.94
N LYS A 241 19.68 -2.35 -14.15
CA LYS A 241 19.65 -2.13 -12.69
C LYS A 241 18.93 -3.30 -12.01
N ARG A 242 18.78 -3.21 -10.72
CA ARG A 242 17.94 -4.10 -9.93
C ARG A 242 17.13 -3.29 -8.90
N LEU A 243 16.12 -3.90 -8.34
CA LEU A 243 15.46 -3.37 -7.16
C LEU A 243 16.41 -3.41 -5.97
N PRO A 244 16.30 -2.46 -5.02
CA PRO A 244 17.02 -2.55 -3.76
C PRO A 244 16.51 -3.77 -2.95
N THR A 245 17.37 -4.31 -2.11
CA THR A 245 16.92 -5.24 -1.07
C THR A 245 16.24 -4.46 0.05
N GLU A 246 15.47 -5.16 0.89
CA GLU A 246 14.85 -4.58 2.09
C GLU A 246 15.89 -3.86 2.96
N PHE A 247 17.01 -4.51 3.21
CA PHE A 247 18.09 -3.95 4.04
C PHE A 247 18.78 -2.75 3.42
N GLU A 248 19.00 -2.76 2.10
CA GLU A 248 19.55 -1.60 1.38
C GLU A 248 18.58 -0.40 1.44
N TRP A 249 17.28 -0.66 1.30
CA TRP A 249 16.26 0.37 1.40
C TRP A 249 16.19 0.96 2.82
N GLU A 250 16.18 0.11 3.85
CA GLU A 250 16.16 0.54 5.24
C GLU A 250 17.40 1.39 5.59
N VAL A 251 18.59 0.94 5.19
CA VAL A 251 19.83 1.70 5.42
C VAL A 251 19.83 3.03 4.67
N ALA A 252 19.26 3.08 3.46
CA ALA A 252 19.19 4.31 2.68
C ALA A 252 18.16 5.30 3.20
N SER A 253 17.05 4.81 3.77
CA SER A 253 15.97 5.63 4.34
C SER A 253 16.19 6.00 5.80
N ASN A 254 17.22 5.51 6.44
CA ASN A 254 17.46 5.70 7.87
C ASN A 254 17.46 7.19 8.25
N ASN A 255 16.68 7.54 9.29
CA ASN A 255 16.44 8.90 9.81
C ASN A 255 15.58 9.82 8.90
N HIS A 256 15.02 9.34 7.81
CA HIS A 256 14.09 10.11 6.98
C HIS A 256 12.66 9.75 7.32
N ILE A 257 12.03 10.52 8.22
CA ILE A 257 10.62 10.34 8.64
C ILE A 257 9.65 11.24 7.87
N HIS A 258 10.15 11.99 6.88
CA HIS A 258 9.31 12.83 6.04
C HIS A 258 8.86 12.06 4.80
N GLY A 259 7.58 12.19 4.45
CA GLY A 259 7.03 11.50 3.29
C GLY A 259 5.64 11.98 2.94
N ASN A 260 5.08 11.36 1.89
CA ASN A 260 3.72 11.59 1.46
C ASN A 260 2.77 10.67 2.23
N PHE A 261 2.46 11.03 3.45
CA PHE A 261 1.54 10.28 4.31
C PHE A 261 0.08 10.71 4.11
N LEU A 262 -0.85 9.94 4.69
CA LEU A 262 -2.29 10.12 4.55
C LEU A 262 -2.77 11.53 4.97
N GLU A 263 -2.10 12.14 5.95
CA GLU A 263 -2.39 13.49 6.46
C GLU A 263 -2.32 14.56 5.35
N ASN A 264 -1.48 14.33 4.35
CA ASN A 264 -1.35 15.23 3.18
C ASN A 264 -2.58 15.17 2.27
N LYS A 265 -3.38 14.09 2.35
CA LYS A 265 -4.58 13.84 1.53
C LYS A 265 -4.32 13.99 0.02
N ILE A 266 -3.15 13.56 -0.43
CA ILE A 266 -2.74 13.65 -1.84
C ILE A 266 -3.26 12.44 -2.62
N TYR A 267 -3.27 11.26 -2.00
CA TYR A 267 -3.79 9.98 -2.53
C TYR A 267 -3.13 9.50 -3.84
N GLN A 268 -1.96 10.01 -4.15
CA GLN A 268 -1.16 9.60 -5.30
C GLN A 268 0.32 9.89 -5.03
N PRO A 269 1.26 9.15 -5.63
CA PRO A 269 2.66 9.50 -5.52
C PRO A 269 2.92 10.84 -6.23
N TYR A 270 3.88 11.60 -5.72
CA TYR A 270 4.30 12.86 -6.35
C TYR A 270 5.81 13.06 -6.22
N SER A 271 6.34 13.95 -7.04
CA SER A 271 7.76 14.26 -7.14
C SER A 271 8.00 15.74 -6.81
N LYS A 272 8.72 16.01 -5.70
CA LYS A 272 9.17 17.35 -5.30
C LYS A 272 10.58 17.31 -4.70
N LYS A 273 11.37 18.36 -4.98
CA LYS A 273 12.77 18.46 -4.50
C LYS A 273 12.95 18.46 -2.97
N ASN A 274 11.96 18.91 -2.23
CA ASN A 274 12.04 19.11 -0.78
C ASN A 274 10.92 18.40 0.00
N GLY A 275 10.38 17.36 -0.53
CA GLY A 275 9.21 16.75 0.06
C GLY A 275 9.18 15.26 -0.10
N ALA A 276 10.02 14.61 0.63
CA ALA A 276 9.83 13.27 1.21
C ALA A 276 11.15 12.74 1.66
#